data_ebdc017740958a34fe1ab0431a775cfd
#
_entry.id   ebdc017740958a34fe1ab0431a775cfd
#
_cell.length_a   1.000
_cell.length_b   1.000
_cell.length_c   1.000
_cell.angle_alpha   90.00
_cell.angle_beta   90.00
_cell.angle_gamma   90.00
#
_symmetry.space_group_name_H-M   'P 1'
#
loop_
_entity.id
_entity.type
_entity.pdbx_description
1 polymer ?
#
loop_
_entity_poly.entity_id
_entity_poly.type
_entity_poly.pdbx_seq_one_letter_code
_entity_poly.pdbx_strand_id
1 'polypeptide(L)'
;MTNEYHIKNENGELYLPKVEFWILDDLGLNLRQAMLYKIILQKGYLVWNSEYIGVVLRCGSKTVKRDVAELAERGLIHKSVVAYNGKLRWVLVALYTELGARTDESVKNLVEQGMCKLRALYSSKNWYKK
;
A
#
# COMPACT_ATOMS: atom_id res chain seq x y z
N MET A 1 11.94 13.46 -9.24
CA MET A 1 11.24 12.21 -9.34
C MET A 1 9.88 12.30 -8.69
N THR A 2 8.92 11.81 -9.34
CA THR A 2 7.58 11.85 -8.80
C THR A 2 7.40 10.79 -7.74
N ASN A 3 6.77 11.17 -6.67
CA ASN A 3 6.39 10.24 -5.65
C ASN A 3 5.37 9.27 -6.25
N GLU A 4 5.68 7.99 -6.24
CA GLU A 4 4.79 7.01 -6.86
C GLU A 4 3.47 6.86 -6.13
N TYR A 5 3.35 7.38 -4.92
CA TYR A 5 2.09 7.34 -4.17
C TYR A 5 1.25 8.57 -4.41
N HIS A 6 1.77 9.53 -5.15
CA HIS A 6 1.02 10.72 -5.55
C HIS A 6 0.39 11.44 -4.36
N ILE A 7 1.17 11.58 -3.31
CA ILE A 7 0.66 12.22 -2.10
C ILE A 7 1.17 13.64 -1.93
N LYS A 8 1.78 14.20 -2.96
CA LYS A 8 2.20 15.60 -2.97
C LYS A 8 1.31 16.39 -3.91
N ASN A 9 0.88 17.57 -3.47
CA ASN A 9 0.11 18.45 -4.33
C ASN A 9 1.06 19.15 -5.31
N GLU A 10 0.52 20.05 -6.15
CA GLU A 10 1.32 20.72 -7.17
C GLU A 10 2.39 21.61 -6.58
N ASN A 11 2.25 22.02 -5.32
CA ASN A 11 3.26 22.84 -4.66
C ASN A 11 4.34 22.00 -3.98
N GLY A 12 4.28 20.68 -4.13
CA GLY A 12 5.24 19.79 -3.50
C GLY A 12 4.93 19.47 -2.05
N GLU A 13 3.82 19.92 -1.53
CA GLU A 13 3.44 19.65 -0.15
C GLU A 13 2.79 18.28 -0.03
N LEU A 14 3.10 17.58 1.06
CA LEU A 14 2.47 16.32 1.34
C LEU A 14 1.02 16.55 1.70
N TYR A 15 0.14 15.74 1.16
CA TYR A 15 -1.25 15.78 1.54
C TYR A 15 -1.78 14.35 1.65
N LEU A 16 -2.80 14.18 2.46
CA LEU A 16 -3.42 12.88 2.64
C LEU A 16 -4.48 12.67 1.58
N PRO A 17 -4.65 11.44 1.09
CA PRO A 17 -5.68 11.16 0.11
C PRO A 17 -7.06 11.40 0.72
N LYS A 18 -7.99 11.83 -0.12
CA LYS A 18 -9.37 11.99 0.30
C LYS A 18 -9.96 10.60 0.54
N VAL A 19 -10.49 10.39 1.73
CA VAL A 19 -11.06 9.11 2.11
C VAL A 19 -12.56 9.15 1.87
N GLU A 20 -13.06 8.16 1.13
CA GLU A 20 -14.47 8.06 0.83
C GLU A 20 -15.22 7.46 2.02
N PHE A 21 -16.49 7.85 2.13
CA PHE A 21 -17.30 7.43 3.27
C PHE A 21 -17.41 5.91 3.41
N TRP A 22 -17.50 5.20 2.29
CA TRP A 22 -17.65 3.74 2.36
C TRP A 22 -16.44 3.06 2.99
N ILE A 23 -15.26 3.65 2.84
CA ILE A 23 -14.05 3.08 3.44
C ILE A 23 -14.11 3.19 4.96
N LEU A 24 -14.59 4.31 5.45
CA LEU A 24 -14.71 4.51 6.89
C LEU A 24 -15.88 3.73 7.47
N ASP A 25 -17.04 3.82 6.83
CA ASP A 25 -18.26 3.28 7.37
C ASP A 25 -18.46 1.80 7.08
N ASP A 26 -18.41 1.43 5.80
CA ASP A 26 -18.68 0.03 5.42
C ASP A 26 -17.59 -0.92 5.90
N LEU A 27 -16.34 -0.48 5.82
CA LEU A 27 -15.23 -1.32 6.26
C LEU A 27 -14.92 -1.16 7.74
N GLY A 28 -15.51 -0.17 8.39
CA GLY A 28 -15.35 0.02 9.82
C GLY A 28 -13.91 0.33 10.24
N LEU A 29 -13.23 1.18 9.47
CA LEU A 29 -11.83 1.50 9.73
C LEU A 29 -11.71 2.83 10.48
N ASN A 30 -10.66 2.95 11.30
CA ASN A 30 -10.35 4.25 11.84
C ASN A 30 -9.72 5.11 10.73
N LEU A 31 -9.56 6.39 10.99
CA LEU A 31 -9.12 7.31 9.95
C LEU A 31 -7.74 6.94 9.38
N ARG A 32 -6.80 6.58 10.24
CA ARG A 32 -5.46 6.20 9.79
C ARG A 32 -5.49 4.97 8.90
N GLN A 33 -6.24 3.95 9.32
CA GLN A 33 -6.37 2.72 8.53
C GLN A 33 -7.10 3.00 7.22
N ALA A 34 -8.08 3.88 7.24
CA ALA A 34 -8.81 4.24 6.04
C ALA A 34 -7.90 4.96 5.04
N MET A 35 -7.02 5.82 5.53
CA MET A 35 -6.06 6.49 4.66
C MET A 35 -5.07 5.49 4.04
N LEU A 36 -4.60 4.55 4.84
CA LEU A 36 -3.71 3.50 4.34
C LEU A 36 -4.43 2.68 3.28
N TYR A 37 -5.66 2.29 3.55
CA TYR A 37 -6.45 1.52 2.60
C TYR A 37 -6.63 2.30 1.28
N LYS A 38 -6.91 3.58 1.38
CA LYS A 38 -7.09 4.43 0.19
C LYS A 38 -5.82 4.51 -0.63
N ILE A 39 -4.66 4.62 0.02
CA ILE A 39 -3.39 4.64 -0.69
C ILE A 39 -3.21 3.35 -1.50
N ILE A 40 -3.49 2.20 -0.88
CA ILE A 40 -3.39 0.92 -1.58
C ILE A 40 -4.37 0.86 -2.74
N LEU A 41 -5.58 1.33 -2.50
CA LEU A 41 -6.65 1.27 -3.50
C LEU A 41 -6.34 2.14 -4.72
N GLN A 42 -5.79 3.33 -4.51
CA GLN A 42 -5.50 4.25 -5.60
C GLN A 42 -4.52 3.69 -6.60
N LYS A 43 -3.52 2.97 -6.12
CA LYS A 43 -2.51 2.38 -6.99
C LYS A 43 -2.92 1.02 -7.53
N GLY A 44 -3.91 0.41 -6.88
CA GLY A 44 -4.27 -0.97 -7.16
C GLY A 44 -3.41 -1.94 -6.37
N TYR A 45 -2.14 -1.64 -6.21
CA TYR A 45 -1.23 -2.39 -5.35
C TYR A 45 -0.25 -1.40 -4.71
N LEU A 46 0.34 -1.82 -3.60
CA LEU A 46 1.34 -1.00 -2.91
C LEU A 46 2.56 -1.87 -2.63
N VAL A 47 3.71 -1.46 -3.15
CA VAL A 47 4.97 -2.08 -2.80
C VAL A 47 5.41 -1.49 -1.47
N TRP A 48 5.65 -2.36 -0.50
CA TRP A 48 5.82 -1.96 0.89
C TRP A 48 7.01 -1.06 1.17
N ASN A 49 6.75 0.01 1.87
CA ASN A 49 7.75 0.86 2.47
C ASN A 49 7.12 1.48 3.71
N SER A 50 7.30 0.80 4.86
CA SER A 50 6.62 1.20 6.09
C SER A 50 7.08 2.56 6.60
N GLU A 51 8.34 2.90 6.37
CA GLU A 51 8.85 4.18 6.85
C GLU A 51 8.23 5.34 6.08
N TYR A 52 8.17 5.21 4.78
CA TYR A 52 7.57 6.24 3.96
C TYR A 52 6.07 6.41 4.26
N ILE A 53 5.38 5.28 4.37
CA ILE A 53 3.96 5.31 4.70
C ILE A 53 3.75 5.94 6.08
N GLY A 54 4.64 5.63 7.02
CA GLY A 54 4.57 6.24 8.34
C GLY A 54 4.70 7.75 8.31
N VAL A 55 5.60 8.26 7.46
CA VAL A 55 5.74 9.70 7.30
C VAL A 55 4.44 10.31 6.79
N VAL A 56 3.83 9.68 5.78
CA VAL A 56 2.59 10.17 5.21
C VAL A 56 1.47 10.17 6.23
N LEU A 57 1.35 9.10 6.99
CA LEU A 57 0.26 8.94 7.96
C LEU A 57 0.59 9.55 9.32
N ARG A 58 1.79 10.12 9.45
CA ARG A 58 2.24 10.76 10.67
C ARG A 58 2.26 9.80 11.86
N CYS A 59 2.80 8.62 11.62
CA CYS A 59 2.95 7.61 12.67
C CYS A 59 4.24 6.83 12.42
N GLY A 60 4.62 6.03 13.40
CA GLY A 60 5.84 5.24 13.29
C GLY A 60 5.65 4.03 12.41
N SER A 61 6.74 3.46 11.91
CA SER A 61 6.66 2.28 11.06
C SER A 61 6.07 1.08 11.80
N LYS A 62 6.26 1.00 13.10
CA LYS A 62 5.64 -0.07 13.90
C LYS A 62 4.11 0.00 13.83
N THR A 63 3.58 1.22 13.92
CA THR A 63 2.13 1.42 13.83
C THR A 63 1.61 1.02 12.46
N VAL A 64 2.36 1.38 11.40
CA VAL A 64 1.99 1.00 10.04
C VAL A 64 1.95 -0.53 9.91
N LYS A 65 2.97 -1.21 10.42
CA LYS A 65 3.03 -2.66 10.36
C LYS A 65 1.86 -3.31 11.09
N ARG A 66 1.50 -2.76 12.24
CA ARG A 66 0.36 -3.26 12.99
C ARG A 66 -0.95 -3.06 12.24
N ASP A 67 -1.12 -1.89 11.62
CA ASP A 67 -2.32 -1.62 10.84
C ASP A 67 -2.43 -2.55 9.65
N VAL A 68 -1.31 -2.82 8.97
CA VAL A 68 -1.32 -3.75 7.83
C VAL A 68 -1.69 -5.16 8.29
N ALA A 69 -1.11 -5.59 9.42
CA ALA A 69 -1.42 -6.92 9.95
C ALA A 69 -2.90 -7.04 10.30
N GLU A 70 -3.46 -5.99 10.89
CA GLU A 70 -4.87 -5.99 11.26
C GLU A 70 -5.77 -6.00 10.05
N LEU A 71 -5.45 -5.20 9.03
CA LEU A 71 -6.23 -5.18 7.80
C LEU A 71 -6.18 -6.53 7.09
N ALA A 72 -5.01 -7.16 7.07
CA ALA A 72 -4.86 -8.48 6.45
C ALA A 72 -5.63 -9.53 7.23
N GLU A 73 -5.59 -9.49 8.55
CA GLU A 73 -6.31 -10.43 9.40
C GLU A 73 -7.82 -10.30 9.22
N ARG A 74 -8.29 -9.08 9.01
CA ARG A 74 -9.72 -8.84 8.78
C ARG A 74 -10.15 -9.19 7.36
N GLY A 75 -9.21 -9.61 6.50
CA GLY A 75 -9.54 -9.98 5.14
C GLY A 75 -9.79 -8.81 4.22
N LEU A 76 -9.30 -7.63 4.56
CA LEU A 76 -9.52 -6.43 3.75
C LEU A 76 -8.41 -6.19 2.74
N ILE A 77 -7.22 -6.71 3.01
CA ILE A 77 -6.11 -6.62 2.06
C ILE A 77 -5.45 -7.98 1.92
N HIS A 78 -4.83 -8.17 0.76
CA HIS A 78 -3.99 -9.34 0.51
C HIS A 78 -2.53 -8.89 0.64
N LYS A 79 -1.74 -9.68 1.34
CA LYS A 79 -0.33 -9.38 1.56
C LYS A 79 0.51 -10.53 1.02
N SER A 80 1.36 -10.24 0.03
CA SER A 80 2.33 -11.20 -0.50
C SER A 80 3.70 -10.79 0.00
N VAL A 81 4.46 -11.73 0.53
CA VAL A 81 5.78 -11.48 1.10
C VAL A 81 6.82 -12.18 0.24
N VAL A 82 7.84 -11.44 -0.15
CA VAL A 82 8.96 -12.01 -0.90
C VAL A 82 10.26 -11.55 -0.26
N ALA A 83 11.31 -12.33 -0.45
CA ALA A 83 12.62 -12.01 0.08
C ALA A 83 13.55 -11.63 -1.07
N TYR A 84 14.20 -10.49 -0.93
CA TYR A 84 15.22 -10.03 -1.86
C TYR A 84 16.43 -9.58 -1.06
N ASN A 85 17.57 -10.16 -1.38
CA ASN A 85 18.83 -9.77 -0.73
C ASN A 85 18.73 -9.80 0.80
N GLY A 86 18.06 -10.83 1.31
CA GLY A 86 17.92 -11.00 2.76
C GLY A 86 16.91 -10.10 3.42
N LYS A 87 16.19 -9.28 2.66
CA LYS A 87 15.18 -8.40 3.22
C LYS A 87 13.80 -8.81 2.72
N LEU A 88 12.83 -8.68 3.61
CA LEU A 88 11.44 -8.97 3.25
C LEU A 88 10.81 -7.75 2.60
N ARG A 89 10.07 -8.00 1.55
CA ARG A 89 9.31 -6.97 0.85
C ARG A 89 7.88 -7.45 0.67
N TRP A 90 6.95 -6.54 0.75
CA TRP A 90 5.53 -6.88 0.68
C TRP A 90 4.89 -6.23 -0.53
N VAL A 91 3.92 -6.94 -1.11
CA VAL A 91 3.00 -6.36 -2.08
C VAL A 91 1.63 -6.43 -1.43
N LEU A 92 0.97 -5.30 -1.33
CA LEU A 92 -0.33 -5.18 -0.70
C LEU A 92 -1.38 -4.84 -1.75
N VAL A 93 -2.53 -5.52 -1.69
CA VAL A 93 -3.63 -5.29 -2.63
C VAL A 93 -4.91 -5.16 -1.81
N ALA A 94 -5.69 -4.12 -2.10
CA ALA A 94 -7.00 -3.95 -1.47
C ALA A 94 -7.97 -4.96 -2.06
N LEU A 95 -8.70 -5.65 -1.21
CA LEU A 95 -9.60 -6.72 -1.65
C LEU A 95 -11.01 -6.22 -1.97
N TYR A 96 -11.35 -5.01 -1.57
CA TYR A 96 -12.67 -4.42 -1.81
C TYR A 96 -12.55 -3.07 -2.48
N THR A 97 -13.45 -2.83 -3.43
CA THR A 97 -13.60 -1.52 -4.04
C THR A 97 -15.00 -1.03 -3.72
N GLU A 98 -15.34 0.15 -4.17
CA GLU A 98 -16.68 0.69 -3.99
C GLU A 98 -17.75 -0.23 -4.60
N LEU A 99 -17.35 -1.02 -5.60
CA LEU A 99 -18.27 -1.93 -6.29
C LEU A 99 -18.38 -3.29 -5.59
N GLY A 100 -17.63 -3.51 -4.52
CA GLY A 100 -17.65 -4.76 -3.79
C GLY A 100 -16.32 -5.47 -3.80
N ALA A 101 -16.33 -6.77 -3.52
CA ALA A 101 -15.11 -7.57 -3.46
C ALA A 101 -14.49 -7.74 -4.85
N ARG A 102 -13.17 -7.72 -4.91
CA ARG A 102 -12.46 -8.03 -6.14
C ARG A 102 -12.53 -9.53 -6.41
N THR A 103 -12.50 -9.89 -7.69
CA THR A 103 -12.42 -11.30 -8.05
C THR A 103 -11.01 -11.83 -7.75
N ASP A 104 -10.90 -13.14 -7.60
CA ASP A 104 -9.59 -13.76 -7.38
C ASP A 104 -8.62 -13.45 -8.51
N GLU A 105 -9.11 -13.41 -9.73
CA GLU A 105 -8.28 -13.10 -10.88
C GLU A 105 -7.78 -11.67 -10.84
N SER A 106 -8.63 -10.74 -10.45
CA SER A 106 -8.24 -9.35 -10.31
C SER A 106 -7.14 -9.18 -9.27
N VAL A 107 -7.30 -9.84 -8.13
CA VAL A 107 -6.30 -9.79 -7.07
C VAL A 107 -4.97 -10.37 -7.57
N LYS A 108 -5.04 -11.50 -8.24
CA LYS A 108 -3.84 -12.15 -8.78
C LYS A 108 -3.10 -11.24 -9.76
N ASN A 109 -3.83 -10.58 -10.63
CA ASN A 109 -3.23 -9.67 -11.60
C ASN A 109 -2.55 -8.49 -10.92
N LEU A 110 -3.16 -7.94 -9.89
CA LEU A 110 -2.57 -6.83 -9.15
C LEU A 110 -1.34 -7.26 -8.38
N VAL A 111 -1.36 -8.45 -7.80
CA VAL A 111 -0.18 -9.00 -7.12
C VAL A 111 0.97 -9.16 -8.11
N GLU A 112 0.66 -9.67 -9.30
CA GLU A 112 1.70 -9.83 -10.32
C GLU A 112 2.29 -8.51 -10.77
N GLN A 113 1.45 -7.50 -10.92
CA GLN A 113 1.94 -6.16 -11.26
C GLN A 113 2.87 -5.63 -10.16
N GLY A 114 2.51 -5.83 -8.90
CA GLY A 114 3.35 -5.43 -7.79
C GLY A 114 4.66 -6.20 -7.74
N MET A 115 4.62 -7.49 -8.05
CA MET A 115 5.83 -8.30 -8.11
C MET A 115 6.75 -7.85 -9.22
N CYS A 116 6.20 -7.50 -10.37
CA CYS A 116 7.00 -6.96 -11.47
C CYS A 116 7.66 -5.66 -11.06
N LYS A 117 6.94 -4.80 -10.35
CA LYS A 117 7.49 -3.56 -9.86
C LYS A 117 8.65 -3.81 -8.90
N LEU A 118 8.48 -4.77 -7.99
CA LEU A 118 9.54 -5.14 -7.07
C LEU A 118 10.77 -5.63 -7.80
N ARG A 119 10.58 -6.53 -8.77
CA ARG A 119 11.70 -7.05 -9.54
C ARG A 119 12.44 -5.95 -10.27
N ALA A 120 11.71 -5.00 -10.84
CA ALA A 120 12.32 -3.88 -11.53
C ALA A 120 13.16 -3.03 -10.58
N LEU A 121 12.63 -2.77 -9.38
CA LEU A 121 13.34 -1.99 -8.38
C LEU A 121 14.62 -2.70 -7.93
N TYR A 122 14.55 -4.00 -7.72
CA TYR A 122 15.69 -4.76 -7.23
C TYR A 122 16.69 -5.13 -8.33
N SER A 123 16.29 -5.03 -9.58
CA SER A 123 17.20 -5.21 -10.71
C SER A 123 17.96 -3.94 -11.02
N SER A 124 17.52 -2.81 -10.49
CA SER A 124 18.18 -1.54 -10.75
C SER A 124 19.56 -1.54 -10.09
N LYS A 125 20.56 -1.12 -10.84
CA LYS A 125 21.91 -1.06 -10.31
C LYS A 125 22.06 0.00 -9.23
N ASN A 126 21.16 0.95 -9.19
CA ASN A 126 21.33 2.10 -8.33
C ASN A 126 20.87 1.90 -6.90
N TRP A 127 19.88 1.06 -6.69
CA TRP A 127 19.26 1.01 -5.37
C TRP A 127 20.11 0.31 -4.31
N TYR A 128 20.93 -0.66 -4.71
CA TYR A 128 21.71 -1.41 -3.73
C TYR A 128 23.11 -0.86 -3.51
N LYS A 129 23.45 0.17 -4.21
CA LYS A 129 24.77 0.80 -4.08
C LYS A 129 24.85 1.84 -2.99
N LYS A 130 23.83 1.97 -2.23
CA LYS A 130 23.80 3.00 -1.19
C LYS A 130 24.65 2.67 -0.01
#